data_c5d86ba0e86863379a78f9ec47d07a9b
#
_entry.id   c5d86ba0e86863379a78f9ec47d07a9b
#
_cell.length_a   1.000
_cell.length_b   1.000
_cell.length_c   1.000
_cell.angle_alpha   90.00
_cell.angle_beta   90.00
_cell.angle_gamma   90.00
#
_symmetry.space_group_name_H-M   'P 1'
#
loop_
_entity.id
_entity.type
_entity.pdbx_description
1 polymer ?
#
loop_
_entity_poly.entity_id
_entity_poly.type
_entity_poly.pdbx_seq_one_letter_code
_entity_poly.pdbx_strand_id
1 'polypeptide(L)'
;LRSGGSAQSAPYITRNLPPVDILTDEAAQIIEANAASIPEEIGIDFLAGPESRAMLKDAGCDVQGERVHFPRGLARKLCETAPSSYTQHARNPARSVEIGGNNMVFAPVYGPPFVRDLENERRYATIEDFRNFVKLVYMLPGFRHSGGSVCEPVDLPVTKRQLEMIYAHQRYSDKPY
;
A
#
# COMPACT_ATOMS: atom_id res chain seq x y z
N LEU A 1 20.29 -29.84 17.08
CA LEU A 1 19.92 -29.28 15.76
C LEU A 1 18.49 -29.74 15.47
N ARG A 2 17.49 -28.90 15.81
CA ARG A 2 16.11 -29.13 15.38
C ARG A 2 16.06 -28.85 13.88
N SER A 3 15.67 -29.85 13.10
CA SER A 3 15.35 -29.71 11.68
C SER A 3 14.36 -28.54 11.53
N GLY A 4 14.75 -27.51 10.77
CA GLY A 4 13.90 -26.36 10.49
C GLY A 4 12.65 -26.82 9.75
N GLY A 5 11.55 -26.97 10.49
CA GLY A 5 10.25 -27.14 9.88
C GLY A 5 9.97 -25.90 9.04
N SER A 6 9.71 -26.08 7.75
CA SER A 6 9.19 -25.03 6.90
C SER A 6 7.96 -24.46 7.59
N ALA A 7 7.96 -23.15 7.87
CA ALA A 7 6.77 -22.50 8.44
C ALA A 7 5.59 -22.83 7.52
N GLN A 8 4.66 -23.67 8.00
CA GLN A 8 3.47 -24.01 7.24
C GLN A 8 2.71 -22.71 6.97
N SER A 9 2.45 -22.41 5.71
CA SER A 9 1.59 -21.28 5.38
C SER A 9 0.19 -21.60 5.86
N ALA A 10 -0.44 -20.67 6.58
CA ALA A 10 -1.86 -20.78 6.90
C ALA A 10 -2.69 -20.93 5.61
N PRO A 11 -3.83 -21.61 5.64
CA PRO A 11 -4.74 -21.67 4.50
C PRO A 11 -5.07 -20.26 4.00
N TYR A 12 -5.35 -20.13 2.70
CA TYR A 12 -5.80 -18.87 2.13
C TYR A 12 -7.17 -18.52 2.71
N ILE A 13 -7.34 -17.29 3.17
CA ILE A 13 -8.59 -16.83 3.77
C ILE A 13 -9.41 -16.14 2.68
N THR A 14 -10.61 -16.66 2.45
CA THR A 14 -11.60 -16.02 1.58
C THR A 14 -12.76 -15.53 2.44
N ARG A 15 -13.10 -14.25 2.28
CA ARG A 15 -14.24 -13.67 2.98
C ARG A 15 -15.54 -14.24 2.42
N ASN A 16 -16.39 -14.79 3.29
CA ASN A 16 -17.74 -15.21 2.95
C ASN A 16 -18.82 -14.42 3.71
N LEU A 17 -18.42 -13.39 4.45
CA LEU A 17 -19.32 -12.40 5.01
C LEU A 17 -19.57 -11.29 3.98
N PRO A 18 -20.81 -10.79 3.84
CA PRO A 18 -21.09 -9.66 2.96
C PRO A 18 -20.38 -8.41 3.45
N PRO A 19 -20.08 -7.44 2.57
CA PRO A 19 -19.69 -6.09 2.99
C PRO A 19 -20.79 -5.48 3.87
N VAL A 20 -20.38 -4.69 4.84
CA VAL A 20 -21.30 -3.88 5.64
C VAL A 20 -21.18 -2.44 5.14
N ASP A 21 -22.24 -1.97 4.47
CA ASP A 21 -22.33 -0.61 3.98
C ASP A 21 -22.81 0.31 5.13
N ILE A 22 -21.97 1.28 5.50
CA ILE A 22 -22.28 2.25 6.55
C ILE A 22 -23.04 3.44 5.98
N LEU A 23 -22.78 3.78 4.71
CA LEU A 23 -23.40 4.88 4.00
C LEU A 23 -24.53 4.37 3.09
N THR A 24 -25.56 5.20 2.91
CA THR A 24 -26.54 4.95 1.84
C THR A 24 -25.90 5.29 0.48
N ASP A 25 -26.49 4.77 -0.59
CA ASP A 25 -26.04 5.08 -1.96
C ASP A 25 -26.07 6.57 -2.25
N GLU A 26 -27.09 7.28 -1.77
CA GLU A 26 -27.21 8.73 -1.94
C GLU A 26 -26.08 9.47 -1.21
N ALA A 27 -25.74 9.04 0.01
CA ALA A 27 -24.65 9.66 0.77
C ALA A 27 -23.29 9.43 0.08
N ALA A 28 -23.07 8.24 -0.46
CA ALA A 28 -21.87 7.92 -1.22
C ALA A 28 -21.79 8.77 -2.51
N GLN A 29 -22.89 8.92 -3.24
CA GLN A 29 -22.97 9.77 -4.44
C GLN A 29 -22.69 11.25 -4.14
N ILE A 30 -23.19 11.78 -3.03
CA ILE A 30 -22.92 13.17 -2.61
C ILE A 30 -21.41 13.35 -2.34
N ILE A 31 -20.78 12.43 -1.63
CA ILE A 31 -19.34 12.48 -1.36
C ILE A 31 -18.55 12.42 -2.67
N GLU A 32 -18.91 11.52 -3.57
CA GLU A 32 -18.25 11.37 -4.86
C GLU A 32 -18.40 12.61 -5.75
N ALA A 33 -19.60 13.18 -5.80
CA ALA A 33 -19.85 14.40 -6.57
C ALA A 33 -19.02 15.60 -6.06
N ASN A 34 -18.93 15.77 -4.74
CA ASN A 34 -18.11 16.81 -4.13
C ASN A 34 -16.60 16.54 -4.35
N ALA A 35 -16.17 15.29 -4.26
CA ALA A 35 -14.78 14.92 -4.55
C ALA A 35 -14.40 15.21 -6.02
N ALA A 36 -15.33 15.02 -6.95
CA ALA A 36 -15.11 15.32 -8.37
C ALA A 36 -15.04 16.83 -8.65
N SER A 37 -15.74 17.67 -7.87
CA SER A 37 -15.72 19.14 -8.05
C SER A 37 -14.34 19.74 -7.75
N ILE A 38 -13.58 19.18 -6.82
CA ILE A 38 -12.26 19.69 -6.45
C ILE A 38 -11.28 19.67 -7.65
N PRO A 39 -11.01 18.54 -8.29
CA PRO A 39 -10.10 18.51 -9.44
C PRO A 39 -10.67 19.22 -10.67
N GLU A 40 -11.99 19.34 -10.80
CA GLU A 40 -12.64 20.06 -11.91
C GLU A 40 -12.56 21.58 -11.74
N GLU A 41 -13.01 22.12 -10.61
CA GLU A 41 -13.19 23.56 -10.41
C GLU A 41 -11.92 24.23 -9.85
N ILE A 42 -11.22 23.56 -8.93
CA ILE A 42 -10.03 24.09 -8.27
C ILE A 42 -8.76 23.65 -9.01
N GLY A 43 -8.73 22.40 -9.47
CA GLY A 43 -7.56 21.78 -10.08
C GLY A 43 -6.52 21.28 -9.06
N ILE A 44 -5.49 20.62 -9.55
CA ILE A 44 -4.40 20.05 -8.78
C ILE A 44 -3.08 20.56 -9.35
N ASP A 45 -2.16 21.02 -8.50
CA ASP A 45 -0.82 21.46 -8.92
C ASP A 45 0.13 20.26 -9.02
N PHE A 46 0.67 20.03 -10.21
CA PHE A 46 1.70 19.02 -10.49
C PHE A 46 3.06 19.70 -10.54
N LEU A 47 3.66 19.89 -9.36
CA LEU A 47 4.96 20.54 -9.20
C LEU A 47 6.07 19.65 -9.81
N ALA A 48 7.00 20.26 -10.55
CA ALA A 48 8.19 19.61 -11.14
C ALA A 48 7.91 18.32 -11.94
N GLY A 49 6.70 18.13 -12.44
CA GLY A 49 6.28 16.93 -13.18
C GLY A 49 5.85 17.21 -14.64
N PRO A 50 6.73 17.70 -15.55
CA PRO A 50 6.34 18.03 -16.91
C PRO A 50 5.80 16.83 -17.71
N GLU A 51 6.36 15.64 -17.49
CA GLU A 51 5.91 14.40 -18.13
C GLU A 51 4.49 14.02 -17.66
N SER A 52 4.22 14.12 -16.37
CA SER A 52 2.89 13.85 -15.80
C SER A 52 1.85 14.82 -16.37
N ARG A 53 2.20 16.12 -16.49
CA ARG A 53 1.31 17.11 -17.09
C ARG A 53 1.03 16.84 -18.57
N ALA A 54 2.03 16.39 -19.32
CA ALA A 54 1.85 15.99 -20.71
C ALA A 54 0.88 14.79 -20.82
N MET A 55 1.08 13.75 -20.03
CA MET A 55 0.18 12.58 -19.99
C MET A 55 -1.26 12.99 -19.64
N LEU A 56 -1.44 13.87 -18.66
CA LEU A 56 -2.77 14.34 -18.25
C LEU A 56 -3.43 15.18 -19.35
N LYS A 57 -2.65 16.00 -20.06
CA LYS A 57 -3.15 16.76 -21.21
C LYS A 57 -3.60 15.82 -22.33
N ASP A 58 -2.83 14.80 -22.62
CA ASP A 58 -3.17 13.77 -23.64
C ASP A 58 -4.42 12.97 -23.22
N ALA A 59 -4.64 12.81 -21.93
CA ALA A 59 -5.86 12.20 -21.38
C ALA A 59 -7.09 13.12 -21.39
N GLY A 60 -6.94 14.39 -21.81
CA GLY A 60 -8.03 15.35 -21.94
C GLY A 60 -8.19 16.34 -20.79
N CYS A 61 -7.19 16.45 -19.90
CA CYS A 61 -7.19 17.48 -18.84
C CYS A 61 -6.78 18.85 -19.41
N ASP A 62 -7.33 19.92 -18.81
CA ASP A 62 -6.88 21.29 -19.05
C ASP A 62 -5.66 21.60 -18.18
N VAL A 63 -4.53 21.89 -18.83
CA VAL A 63 -3.23 22.13 -18.18
C VAL A 63 -2.85 23.58 -18.32
N GLN A 64 -2.81 24.30 -17.20
CA GLN A 64 -2.46 25.73 -17.11
C GLN A 64 -1.20 25.90 -16.25
N GLY A 65 -0.04 25.87 -16.86
CA GLY A 65 1.25 25.87 -16.12
C GLY A 65 1.44 24.58 -15.34
N GLU A 66 1.43 24.68 -14.01
CA GLU A 66 1.51 23.51 -13.12
C GLU A 66 0.12 23.03 -12.67
N ARG A 67 -0.91 23.85 -12.84
CA ARG A 67 -2.29 23.53 -12.48
C ARG A 67 -2.97 22.71 -13.56
N VAL A 68 -3.63 21.63 -13.15
CA VAL A 68 -4.35 20.71 -14.03
C VAL A 68 -5.79 20.60 -13.55
N HIS A 69 -6.73 20.91 -14.44
CA HIS A 69 -8.15 20.71 -14.21
C HIS A 69 -8.62 19.44 -14.91
N PHE A 70 -9.32 18.58 -14.17
CA PHE A 70 -9.81 17.31 -14.69
C PHE A 70 -11.27 17.47 -15.11
N PRO A 71 -11.63 17.11 -16.35
CA PRO A 71 -13.03 17.06 -16.74
C PRO A 71 -13.81 16.13 -15.80
N ARG A 72 -15.03 16.52 -15.45
CA ARG A 72 -15.90 15.73 -14.59
C ARG A 72 -16.02 14.29 -15.07
N GLY A 73 -15.83 13.32 -14.18
CA GLY A 73 -15.92 11.90 -14.46
C GLY A 73 -14.68 11.28 -15.09
N LEU A 74 -13.67 12.07 -15.54
CA LEU A 74 -12.45 11.50 -16.16
C LEU A 74 -11.68 10.61 -15.18
N ALA A 75 -11.49 11.07 -13.94
CA ALA A 75 -10.76 10.30 -12.93
C ALA A 75 -11.45 8.95 -12.67
N ARG A 76 -12.77 8.94 -12.53
CA ARG A 76 -13.54 7.71 -12.37
C ARG A 76 -13.39 6.77 -13.56
N LYS A 77 -13.57 7.29 -14.78
CA LYS A 77 -13.40 6.51 -16.01
C LYS A 77 -12.00 5.87 -16.11
N LEU A 78 -10.96 6.59 -15.69
CA LEU A 78 -9.61 6.04 -15.67
C LEU A 78 -9.44 4.97 -14.58
N CYS A 79 -10.03 5.17 -13.39
CA CYS A 79 -10.01 4.16 -12.33
C CYS A 79 -10.73 2.85 -12.73
N GLU A 80 -11.76 2.91 -13.57
CA GLU A 80 -12.46 1.72 -14.09
C GLU A 80 -11.58 0.83 -14.98
N THR A 81 -10.47 1.34 -15.48
CA THR A 81 -9.49 0.54 -16.24
C THR A 81 -8.60 -0.34 -15.36
N ALA A 82 -8.60 -0.11 -14.05
CA ALA A 82 -7.84 -0.93 -13.10
C ALA A 82 -8.42 -2.34 -13.00
N PRO A 83 -7.59 -3.39 -12.93
CA PRO A 83 -8.08 -4.75 -12.79
C PRO A 83 -8.78 -4.93 -11.44
N SER A 84 -9.91 -5.64 -11.42
CA SER A 84 -10.65 -5.97 -10.19
C SER A 84 -9.92 -7.00 -9.33
N SER A 85 -9.01 -7.74 -9.91
CA SER A 85 -8.14 -8.70 -9.22
C SER A 85 -6.82 -8.88 -9.96
N TYR A 86 -5.78 -9.19 -9.21
CA TYR A 86 -4.45 -9.48 -9.78
C TYR A 86 -3.64 -10.35 -8.83
N THR A 87 -2.64 -11.04 -9.39
CA THR A 87 -1.66 -11.77 -8.60
C THR A 87 -0.48 -10.84 -8.27
N GLN A 88 -0.24 -10.59 -7.00
CA GLN A 88 1.01 -9.99 -6.57
C GLN A 88 2.07 -11.07 -6.38
N HIS A 89 3.03 -11.09 -7.31
CA HIS A 89 4.09 -12.09 -7.33
C HIS A 89 5.07 -11.90 -6.19
N ALA A 90 5.40 -13.00 -5.51
CA ALA A 90 6.45 -13.04 -4.51
C ALA A 90 7.75 -13.57 -5.13
N ARG A 91 8.90 -13.29 -4.50
CA ARG A 91 10.19 -13.87 -4.88
C ARG A 91 10.16 -15.41 -4.82
N ASN A 92 9.46 -15.96 -3.85
CA ASN A 92 9.07 -17.36 -3.84
C ASN A 92 7.66 -17.49 -4.44
N PRO A 93 7.49 -18.07 -5.64
CA PRO A 93 6.19 -18.12 -6.31
C PRO A 93 5.09 -18.77 -5.46
N ALA A 94 5.44 -19.72 -4.58
CA ALA A 94 4.48 -20.37 -3.68
C ALA A 94 3.90 -19.43 -2.62
N ARG A 95 4.46 -18.23 -2.47
CA ARG A 95 4.00 -17.18 -1.54
C ARG A 95 3.33 -16.02 -2.24
N SER A 96 3.16 -16.07 -3.56
CA SER A 96 2.37 -15.09 -4.30
C SER A 96 0.95 -15.02 -3.75
N VAL A 97 0.32 -13.86 -3.83
CA VAL A 97 -1.00 -13.63 -3.27
C VAL A 97 -1.95 -13.06 -4.33
N GLU A 98 -3.20 -13.49 -4.26
CA GLU A 98 -4.29 -12.93 -5.07
C GLU A 98 -4.90 -11.75 -4.32
N ILE A 99 -4.92 -10.58 -4.97
CA ILE A 99 -5.54 -9.35 -4.48
C ILE A 99 -6.82 -9.11 -5.25
N GLY A 100 -7.91 -8.85 -4.54
CA GLY A 100 -9.20 -8.54 -5.15
C GLY A 100 -10.29 -9.56 -4.82
N GLY A 101 -11.51 -9.23 -5.19
CA GLY A 101 -12.70 -10.03 -4.90
C GLY A 101 -12.86 -10.27 -3.39
N ASN A 102 -13.07 -11.52 -3.01
CA ASN A 102 -13.20 -11.93 -1.62
C ASN A 102 -11.90 -12.41 -0.96
N ASN A 103 -10.78 -12.31 -1.66
CA ASN A 103 -9.48 -12.72 -1.11
C ASN A 103 -9.05 -11.79 0.01
N MET A 104 -8.56 -12.37 1.11
CA MET A 104 -8.05 -11.64 2.26
C MET A 104 -6.55 -11.87 2.40
N VAL A 105 -5.79 -10.78 2.36
CA VAL A 105 -4.35 -10.80 2.55
C VAL A 105 -4.00 -9.96 3.78
N PHE A 106 -3.56 -10.63 4.85
CA PHE A 106 -3.09 -9.93 6.03
C PHE A 106 -1.69 -9.41 5.82
N ALA A 107 -1.52 -8.11 6.08
CA ALA A 107 -0.28 -7.39 6.09
C ALA A 107 -0.09 -6.68 7.45
N PRO A 108 1.14 -6.41 7.87
CA PRO A 108 1.37 -5.62 9.08
C PRO A 108 0.94 -4.16 8.90
N VAL A 109 0.82 -3.43 9.99
CA VAL A 109 0.56 -1.98 10.00
C VAL A 109 1.70 -1.23 9.31
N TYR A 110 1.38 -0.13 8.64
CA TYR A 110 2.32 0.71 7.91
C TYR A 110 2.54 2.07 8.57
N GLY A 111 3.77 2.56 8.48
CA GLY A 111 4.14 3.95 8.65
C GLY A 111 4.28 4.51 10.06
N PRO A 112 4.19 3.76 11.18
CA PRO A 112 4.40 4.37 12.47
C PRO A 112 5.87 4.78 12.66
N PRO A 113 6.15 6.03 13.08
CA PRO A 113 7.52 6.46 13.37
C PRO A 113 8.01 5.98 14.74
N PHE A 114 7.10 5.44 15.55
CA PHE A 114 7.39 4.96 16.91
C PHE A 114 7.17 3.48 17.03
N VAL A 115 7.98 2.85 17.84
CA VAL A 115 7.83 1.47 18.29
C VAL A 115 7.66 1.44 19.80
N ARG A 116 7.04 0.37 20.28
CA ARG A 116 6.94 0.06 21.70
C ARG A 116 7.52 -1.32 21.92
N ASP A 117 8.46 -1.44 22.82
CA ASP A 117 9.10 -2.71 23.17
C ASP A 117 8.34 -3.47 24.27
N LEU A 118 8.91 -4.58 24.74
CA LEU A 118 8.30 -5.41 25.77
C LEU A 118 8.29 -4.73 27.14
N GLU A 119 9.22 -3.83 27.39
CA GLU A 119 9.30 -3.01 28.59
C GLU A 119 8.30 -1.84 28.57
N ASN A 120 7.49 -1.75 27.51
CA ASN A 120 6.45 -0.73 27.29
C ASN A 120 7.01 0.69 27.08
N GLU A 121 8.26 0.82 26.70
CA GLU A 121 8.87 2.10 26.34
C GLU A 121 8.50 2.48 24.91
N ARG A 122 8.04 3.73 24.72
CA ARG A 122 7.77 4.29 23.41
C ARG A 122 8.97 5.10 22.95
N ARG A 123 9.59 4.67 21.88
CA ARG A 123 10.74 5.34 21.28
C ARG A 123 10.61 5.41 19.74
N TYR A 124 11.44 6.22 19.13
CA TYR A 124 11.56 6.21 17.67
C TYR A 124 12.09 4.87 17.17
N ALA A 125 11.57 4.46 15.99
CA ALA A 125 12.01 3.24 15.33
C ALA A 125 13.40 3.38 14.72
N THR A 126 14.15 2.29 14.76
CA THR A 126 15.46 2.14 14.12
C THR A 126 15.36 1.19 12.92
N ILE A 127 16.40 1.15 12.08
CA ILE A 127 16.49 0.16 10.99
C ILE A 127 16.53 -1.28 11.52
N GLU A 128 17.07 -1.49 12.72
CA GLU A 128 17.06 -2.83 13.32
C GLU A 128 15.66 -3.24 13.78
N ASP A 129 14.85 -2.31 14.30
CA ASP A 129 13.43 -2.57 14.56
C ASP A 129 12.70 -2.96 13.26
N PHE A 130 12.95 -2.22 12.18
CA PHE A 130 12.38 -2.53 10.87
C PHE A 130 12.73 -3.95 10.44
N ARG A 131 14.01 -4.33 10.50
CA ARG A 131 14.49 -5.67 10.16
C ARG A 131 13.85 -6.75 11.02
N ASN A 132 13.67 -6.48 12.31
CA ASN A 132 13.05 -7.41 13.24
C ASN A 132 11.56 -7.58 12.96
N PHE A 133 10.83 -6.52 12.63
CA PHE A 133 9.43 -6.62 12.21
C PHE A 133 9.29 -7.43 10.91
N VAL A 134 10.15 -7.23 9.91
CA VAL A 134 10.14 -8.03 8.68
C VAL A 134 10.37 -9.51 8.99
N LYS A 135 11.36 -9.84 9.84
CA LYS A 135 11.62 -11.22 10.27
C LYS A 135 10.43 -11.81 11.02
N LEU A 136 9.83 -11.04 11.94
CA LEU A 136 8.67 -11.47 12.71
C LEU A 136 7.48 -11.78 11.81
N VAL A 137 7.15 -10.88 10.90
CA VAL A 137 6.06 -11.06 9.92
C VAL A 137 6.35 -12.25 8.99
N TYR A 138 7.62 -12.46 8.62
CA TYR A 138 8.01 -13.62 7.84
C TYR A 138 7.71 -14.94 8.57
N MET A 139 7.99 -15.00 9.87
CA MET A 139 7.76 -16.19 10.70
C MET A 139 6.31 -16.48 11.03
N LEU A 140 5.43 -15.46 10.95
CA LEU A 140 4.02 -15.62 11.26
C LEU A 140 3.25 -16.15 10.04
N PRO A 141 2.64 -17.35 10.11
CA PRO A 141 2.01 -17.99 8.96
C PRO A 141 0.74 -17.28 8.49
N GLY A 142 0.06 -16.54 9.38
CA GLY A 142 -1.15 -15.77 9.05
C GLY A 142 -0.89 -14.54 8.18
N PHE A 143 0.30 -13.96 8.23
CA PHE A 143 0.67 -12.86 7.35
C PHE A 143 1.17 -13.42 6.01
N ARG A 144 0.48 -13.08 4.93
CA ARG A 144 0.88 -13.47 3.58
C ARG A 144 1.66 -12.40 2.83
N HIS A 145 1.64 -11.17 3.34
CA HIS A 145 2.36 -10.03 2.80
C HIS A 145 3.40 -9.54 3.83
N SER A 146 4.60 -9.20 3.35
CA SER A 146 5.69 -8.75 4.22
C SER A 146 5.45 -7.33 4.78
N GLY A 147 4.54 -6.61 4.18
CA GLY A 147 4.31 -5.20 4.49
C GLY A 147 5.11 -4.29 3.56
N GLY A 148 4.97 -3.00 3.79
CA GLY A 148 5.80 -1.95 3.20
C GLY A 148 6.64 -1.29 4.29
N SER A 149 6.37 -0.02 4.59
CA SER A 149 7.02 0.70 5.70
C SER A 149 6.44 0.25 7.05
N VAL A 150 6.83 -0.93 7.53
CA VAL A 150 6.34 -1.51 8.82
C VAL A 150 6.63 -0.63 10.03
N CYS A 151 7.66 0.19 9.97
CA CYS A 151 7.90 1.35 10.81
C CYS A 151 8.82 2.32 10.06
N GLU A 152 8.93 3.55 10.53
CA GLU A 152 9.79 4.56 9.90
C GLU A 152 11.13 4.66 10.65
N PRO A 153 12.23 4.08 10.15
CA PRO A 153 13.52 4.13 10.82
C PRO A 153 14.13 5.53 10.74
N VAL A 154 14.21 6.21 11.86
CA VAL A 154 14.70 7.61 11.92
C VAL A 154 16.20 7.73 12.14
N ASP A 155 16.88 6.63 12.43
CA ASP A 155 18.33 6.53 12.61
C ASP A 155 19.11 6.56 11.28
N LEU A 156 18.42 6.54 10.15
CA LEU A 156 19.00 6.60 8.81
C LEU A 156 18.73 7.95 8.13
N PRO A 157 19.68 8.46 7.32
CA PRO A 157 19.43 9.58 6.43
C PRO A 157 18.23 9.32 5.51
N VAL A 158 17.36 10.30 5.33
CA VAL A 158 16.15 10.21 4.50
C VAL A 158 16.45 9.64 3.10
N THR A 159 17.55 10.09 2.48
CA THR A 159 17.98 9.67 1.13
C THR A 159 18.37 8.20 1.02
N LYS A 160 18.72 7.54 2.13
CA LYS A 160 19.11 6.11 2.16
C LYS A 160 18.03 5.21 2.75
N ARG A 161 17.12 5.78 3.54
CA ARG A 161 16.12 5.06 4.32
C ARG A 161 15.31 4.09 3.47
N GLN A 162 14.76 4.57 2.35
CA GLN A 162 13.93 3.74 1.47
C GLN A 162 14.69 2.53 0.91
N LEU A 163 15.95 2.72 0.51
CA LEU A 163 16.76 1.62 -0.02
C LEU A 163 17.06 0.56 1.05
N GLU A 164 17.35 0.99 2.28
CA GLU A 164 17.59 0.06 3.40
C GLU A 164 16.34 -0.72 3.79
N MET A 165 15.16 -0.09 3.73
CA MET A 165 13.88 -0.75 3.98
C MET A 165 13.57 -1.79 2.90
N ILE A 166 13.75 -1.45 1.61
CA ILE A 166 13.61 -2.40 0.51
C ILE A 166 14.60 -3.56 0.66
N TYR A 167 15.87 -3.27 0.96
CA TYR A 167 16.88 -4.29 1.19
C TYR A 167 16.51 -5.23 2.35
N ALA A 168 15.93 -4.71 3.43
CA ALA A 168 15.47 -5.54 4.54
C ALA A 168 14.38 -6.55 4.11
N HIS A 169 13.39 -6.11 3.32
CA HIS A 169 12.39 -7.03 2.75
C HIS A 169 13.05 -8.09 1.86
N GLN A 170 13.93 -7.67 0.95
CA GLN A 170 14.64 -8.58 0.06
C GLN A 170 15.51 -9.59 0.82
N ARG A 171 16.12 -9.16 1.90
CA ARG A 171 17.07 -9.99 2.68
C ARG A 171 16.38 -10.98 3.61
N TYR A 172 15.28 -10.57 4.25
CA TYR A 172 14.68 -11.30 5.36
C TYR A 172 13.29 -11.88 5.07
N SER A 173 12.73 -11.66 3.89
CA SER A 173 11.44 -12.20 3.49
C SER A 173 11.47 -12.66 2.03
N ASP A 174 10.69 -13.68 1.70
CA ASP A 174 10.39 -14.10 0.33
C ASP A 174 8.89 -13.93 0.00
N LYS A 175 8.14 -13.30 0.93
CA LYS A 175 6.75 -12.86 0.73
C LYS A 175 6.72 -11.60 -0.15
N PRO A 176 5.58 -11.27 -0.79
CA PRO A 176 5.42 -10.00 -1.49
C PRO A 176 5.46 -8.80 -0.51
N TYR A 177 5.86 -7.62 -1.01
CA TYR A 177 5.94 -6.38 -0.23
C TYR A 177 5.66 -5.16 -1.11
#